data_578a1d9b9549e8f0891c7cdaedd2c382
#
_entry.id   578a1d9b9549e8f0891c7cdaedd2c382
#
_cell.length_a   1.000
_cell.length_b   1.000
_cell.length_c   1.000
_cell.angle_alpha   90.00
_cell.angle_beta   90.00
_cell.angle_gamma   90.00
#
_symmetry.space_group_name_H-M   'P 1'
#
loop_
_entity.id
_entity.type
_entity.pdbx_description
1 polymer ?
#
loop_
_entity_poly.entity_id
_entity_poly.type
_entity_poly.pdbx_seq_one_letter_code
_entity_poly.pdbx_strand_id
1 'polypeptide(L)'
;MRTKAIFLLSLAMLCANCSQNLEEETVEPNALEGLNLPDSWYNYANPDLPDHFLDNDIRRIDNTPTNNQITNAGATLGRVLFYDVQLSANNTVSCASCHVQAKGFSDSRTRSLGFEGEETGRNSMGLANARYYNNGSFFWDERATNLEAQVLMPIQDEVEMGLTLDELVAKVQAQPYYEPLFSDAFGSSAVTADRIANALAQFVRAMVSYQAPYDFGLAAANGNSNARFSNFTELENLGKDLFFSRRTQCSNCHETVAFSGDRARNNGLNANSTDLGLGAITGNQRDNGKFKVNSLRNIELTSPYMHDGRFETLEEVIDFYNRGVQNHPNLDDRLREGNNRAIRMNLNAEEQQALVAFLRTLTDQSFISDEKFSNPFGND
;
A
#
# COMPACT_ATOMS: atom_id res chain seq x y z
N MET A 1 -18.83 72.84 86.81
CA MET A 1 -19.43 71.51 86.53
C MET A 1 -19.13 71.14 85.08
N ARG A 2 -18.35 70.15 84.87
CA ARG A 2 -17.73 69.87 83.58
C ARG A 2 -18.54 68.82 82.81
N THR A 3 -19.08 69.17 81.65
CA THR A 3 -19.79 68.29 80.70
C THR A 3 -18.77 67.60 79.80
N LYS A 4 -18.78 66.28 79.79
CA LYS A 4 -17.94 65.51 78.87
C LYS A 4 -18.75 65.20 77.61
N ALA A 5 -18.24 65.60 76.43
CA ALA A 5 -18.74 65.26 75.14
C ALA A 5 -18.14 63.92 74.75
N ILE A 6 -18.99 62.99 74.29
CA ILE A 6 -18.60 61.71 73.74
C ILE A 6 -18.62 61.82 72.22
N PHE A 7 -17.45 61.64 71.60
CA PHE A 7 -17.33 61.51 70.11
C PHE A 7 -17.58 60.07 69.70
N LEU A 8 -18.61 59.84 68.91
CA LEU A 8 -18.79 58.57 68.18
C LEU A 8 -18.03 58.64 66.87
N LEU A 9 -17.05 57.76 66.73
CA LEU A 9 -16.34 57.52 65.44
C LEU A 9 -17.11 56.44 64.69
N SER A 10 -17.74 56.79 63.59
CA SER A 10 -18.35 55.83 62.65
C SER A 10 -17.26 55.30 61.68
N LEU A 11 -16.96 54.01 61.82
CA LEU A 11 -16.04 53.28 60.91
C LEU A 11 -16.82 52.81 59.67
N ALA A 12 -16.59 53.46 58.56
CA ALA A 12 -17.13 53.01 57.25
C ALA A 12 -16.25 51.86 56.68
N MET A 13 -16.76 50.66 56.66
CA MET A 13 -16.13 49.51 55.98
C MET A 13 -16.36 49.67 54.46
N LEU A 14 -15.31 49.94 53.73
CA LEU A 14 -15.28 49.80 52.26
C LEU A 14 -15.12 48.32 51.93
N CYS A 15 -16.19 47.68 51.48
CA CYS A 15 -16.12 46.40 50.81
C CYS A 15 -15.60 46.62 49.36
N ALA A 16 -14.32 46.33 49.12
CA ALA A 16 -13.79 46.18 47.80
C ALA A 16 -14.29 44.86 47.20
N ASN A 17 -15.22 44.91 46.26
CA ASN A 17 -15.59 43.80 45.41
C ASN A 17 -14.40 43.47 44.48
N CYS A 18 -13.61 42.47 44.84
CA CYS A 18 -12.76 41.76 43.89
C CYS A 18 -13.65 40.82 43.06
N SER A 19 -14.14 41.30 41.93
CA SER A 19 -14.57 40.41 40.84
C SER A 19 -13.32 39.83 40.24
N GLN A 20 -12.98 38.57 40.63
CA GLN A 20 -12.08 37.76 39.85
C GLN A 20 -12.80 37.42 38.54
N ASN A 21 -12.37 38.05 37.46
CA ASN A 21 -12.64 37.56 36.12
C ASN A 21 -11.89 36.20 36.06
N LEU A 22 -12.63 35.11 36.22
CA LEU A 22 -12.21 33.81 35.75
C LEU A 22 -12.26 33.95 34.22
N GLU A 23 -11.11 34.24 33.59
CA GLU A 23 -10.94 33.93 32.18
C GLU A 23 -11.15 32.42 32.10
N GLU A 24 -12.28 31.98 31.51
CA GLU A 24 -12.44 30.64 31.03
C GLU A 24 -11.28 30.43 30.05
N GLU A 25 -10.28 29.66 30.43
CA GLU A 25 -9.31 29.11 29.48
C GLU A 25 -10.15 28.31 28.48
N THR A 26 -10.41 28.92 27.31
CA THR A 26 -10.95 28.20 26.16
C THR A 26 -9.86 27.23 25.74
N VAL A 27 -10.00 25.97 26.16
CA VAL A 27 -9.18 24.88 25.67
C VAL A 27 -9.50 24.82 24.17
N GLU A 28 -8.57 25.28 23.34
CA GLU A 28 -8.69 25.13 21.88
C GLU A 28 -8.86 23.63 21.63
N PRO A 29 -9.90 23.24 20.87
CA PRO A 29 -10.13 21.84 20.57
C PRO A 29 -8.87 21.25 19.91
N ASN A 30 -8.40 20.11 20.42
CA ASN A 30 -7.28 19.41 19.83
C ASN A 30 -7.65 19.08 18.37
N ALA A 31 -6.95 19.69 17.42
CA ALA A 31 -7.26 19.54 15.99
C ALA A 31 -7.20 18.09 15.51
N LEU A 32 -6.53 17.19 16.26
CA LEU A 32 -6.44 15.75 16.01
C LEU A 32 -7.51 14.95 16.77
N GLU A 33 -8.41 15.60 17.50
CA GLU A 33 -9.51 14.92 18.19
C GLU A 33 -10.40 14.19 17.18
N GLY A 34 -10.67 12.92 17.44
CA GLY A 34 -11.42 12.05 16.53
C GLY A 34 -10.55 11.21 15.58
N LEU A 35 -9.22 11.46 15.55
CA LEU A 35 -8.28 10.56 14.87
C LEU A 35 -7.62 9.61 15.89
N ASN A 36 -7.62 8.32 15.57
CA ASN A 36 -6.88 7.30 16.33
C ASN A 36 -5.40 7.31 15.92
N LEU A 37 -4.68 8.29 16.43
CA LEU A 37 -3.24 8.46 16.22
C LEU A 37 -2.49 8.26 17.55
N PRO A 38 -1.28 7.68 17.52
CA PRO A 38 -0.47 7.52 18.73
C PRO A 38 0.09 8.88 19.19
N ASP A 39 0.39 9.01 20.47
CA ASP A 39 1.04 10.20 21.06
C ASP A 39 2.40 10.54 20.41
N SER A 40 3.08 9.53 19.87
CA SER A 40 4.29 9.68 19.04
C SER A 40 4.13 8.85 17.78
N TRP A 41 4.53 9.41 16.63
CA TRP A 41 4.33 8.76 15.34
C TRP A 41 4.96 7.37 15.27
N TYR A 42 4.28 6.42 14.65
CA TYR A 42 4.82 5.09 14.38
C TYR A 42 6.14 5.18 13.60
N ASN A 43 7.02 4.21 13.82
CA ASN A 43 8.27 4.12 13.07
C ASN A 43 8.04 3.56 11.66
N TYR A 44 7.83 4.45 10.68
CA TYR A 44 7.74 4.13 9.26
C TYR A 44 9.08 4.25 8.56
N ALA A 45 9.91 5.21 8.99
CA ALA A 45 11.16 5.56 8.33
C ALA A 45 12.24 4.49 8.47
N ASN A 46 12.31 3.85 9.64
CA ASN A 46 13.35 2.88 10.00
C ASN A 46 12.74 1.63 10.63
N PRO A 47 11.93 0.85 9.89
CA PRO A 47 11.41 -0.41 10.40
C PRO A 47 12.56 -1.38 10.69
N ASP A 48 12.36 -2.28 11.65
CA ASP A 48 13.33 -3.32 11.98
C ASP A 48 13.27 -4.44 10.93
N LEU A 49 13.92 -4.18 9.79
CA LEU A 49 13.94 -5.11 8.66
C LEU A 49 14.98 -6.22 8.90
N PRO A 50 14.66 -7.47 8.56
CA PRO A 50 15.63 -8.57 8.64
C PRO A 50 16.74 -8.41 7.59
N ASP A 51 17.89 -9.04 7.84
CA ASP A 51 19.11 -8.92 7.04
C ASP A 51 18.87 -9.08 5.53
N HIS A 52 18.00 -10.01 5.14
CA HIS A 52 17.68 -10.25 3.72
C HIS A 52 16.91 -9.11 3.04
N PHE A 53 16.36 -8.15 3.81
CA PHE A 53 15.83 -6.88 3.29
C PHE A 53 16.87 -5.75 3.32
N LEU A 54 18.05 -5.99 3.87
CA LEU A 54 19.15 -5.02 3.97
C LEU A 54 20.30 -5.30 3.00
N ASP A 55 20.21 -6.37 2.22
CA ASP A 55 21.22 -6.73 1.23
C ASP A 55 21.25 -5.80 0.00
N ASN A 56 22.28 -5.94 -0.82
CA ASN A 56 22.46 -5.08 -1.98
C ASN A 56 21.43 -5.30 -3.08
N ASP A 57 20.84 -6.49 -3.18
CA ASP A 57 19.86 -6.80 -4.23
C ASP A 57 18.54 -6.06 -3.98
N ILE A 58 18.08 -6.02 -2.73
CA ILE A 58 16.92 -5.23 -2.34
C ILE A 58 17.19 -3.74 -2.40
N ARG A 59 18.35 -3.27 -1.90
CA ARG A 59 18.67 -1.83 -1.94
C ARG A 59 18.71 -1.27 -3.35
N ARG A 60 19.15 -2.05 -4.32
CA ARG A 60 19.23 -1.64 -5.73
C ARG A 60 17.88 -1.42 -6.38
N ILE A 61 16.85 -2.12 -5.92
CA ILE A 61 15.49 -2.04 -6.47
C ILE A 61 14.57 -1.15 -5.63
N ASP A 62 15.08 -0.51 -4.58
CA ASP A 62 14.33 0.48 -3.80
C ASP A 62 14.07 1.73 -4.64
N ASN A 63 12.80 1.98 -4.93
CA ASN A 63 12.36 3.11 -5.77
C ASN A 63 12.06 4.38 -4.97
N THR A 64 12.53 4.47 -3.72
CA THR A 64 12.36 5.66 -2.88
C THR A 64 13.21 6.81 -3.42
N PRO A 65 12.61 7.92 -3.89
CA PRO A 65 13.39 9.02 -4.46
C PRO A 65 14.11 9.81 -3.38
N THR A 66 15.25 10.41 -3.72
CA THR A 66 16.08 11.16 -2.78
C THR A 66 15.41 12.41 -2.21
N ASN A 67 14.46 12.98 -2.95
CA ASN A 67 13.71 14.19 -2.57
C ASN A 67 12.38 13.90 -1.85
N ASN A 68 12.00 12.62 -1.69
CA ASN A 68 10.83 12.21 -0.93
C ASN A 68 11.12 10.94 -0.13
N GLN A 69 12.06 11.03 0.83
CA GLN A 69 12.38 9.95 1.75
C GLN A 69 11.22 9.71 2.72
N ILE A 70 11.05 8.47 3.16
CA ILE A 70 10.02 8.14 4.15
C ILE A 70 10.39 8.80 5.48
N THR A 71 9.48 9.61 6.01
CA THR A 71 9.54 10.16 7.37
C THR A 71 8.36 9.65 8.19
N ASN A 72 8.48 9.59 9.50
CA ASN A 72 7.38 9.15 10.36
C ASN A 72 6.17 10.08 10.25
N ALA A 73 6.39 11.39 10.26
CA ALA A 73 5.34 12.39 10.11
C ALA A 73 4.71 12.37 8.70
N GLY A 74 5.53 12.28 7.65
CA GLY A 74 5.02 12.22 6.28
C GLY A 74 4.19 10.96 6.00
N ALA A 75 4.63 9.80 6.48
CA ALA A 75 3.86 8.56 6.34
C ALA A 75 2.59 8.55 7.23
N THR A 76 2.61 9.21 8.42
CA THR A 76 1.40 9.39 9.24
C THR A 76 0.37 10.26 8.52
N LEU A 77 0.79 11.40 7.95
CA LEU A 77 -0.08 12.22 7.10
C LEU A 77 -0.62 11.41 5.92
N GLY A 78 0.25 10.63 5.26
CA GLY A 78 -0.14 9.74 4.15
C GLY A 78 -1.16 8.69 4.57
N ARG A 79 -1.05 8.13 5.79
CA ARG A 79 -2.04 7.22 6.36
C ARG A 79 -3.40 7.89 6.51
N VAL A 80 -3.45 9.11 7.07
CA VAL A 80 -4.72 9.84 7.22
C VAL A 80 -5.34 10.11 5.84
N LEU A 81 -4.57 10.62 4.89
CA LEU A 81 -5.03 10.85 3.51
C LEU A 81 -5.53 9.58 2.82
N PHE A 82 -4.88 8.44 3.05
CA PHE A 82 -5.24 7.15 2.43
C PHE A 82 -6.62 6.63 2.86
N TYR A 83 -7.04 6.92 4.08
CA TYR A 83 -8.30 6.48 4.65
C TYR A 83 -9.41 7.55 4.57
N ASP A 84 -9.07 8.80 4.23
CA ASP A 84 -10.03 9.90 4.24
C ASP A 84 -10.96 9.87 3.02
N VAL A 85 -12.25 9.64 3.27
CA VAL A 85 -13.30 9.68 2.23
C VAL A 85 -13.51 11.08 1.65
N GLN A 86 -13.06 12.13 2.33
CA GLN A 86 -13.12 13.51 1.80
C GLN A 86 -12.34 13.66 0.49
N LEU A 87 -11.43 12.73 0.18
CA LEU A 87 -10.65 12.72 -1.05
C LEU A 87 -11.43 12.22 -2.28
N SER A 88 -12.74 12.03 -2.17
CA SER A 88 -13.62 11.75 -3.30
C SER A 88 -14.70 12.82 -3.50
N ALA A 89 -15.29 12.90 -4.70
CA ALA A 89 -16.22 13.98 -5.08
C ALA A 89 -17.43 14.06 -4.16
N ASN A 90 -17.99 12.92 -3.78
CA ASN A 90 -19.17 12.81 -2.91
C ASN A 90 -18.88 12.35 -1.48
N ASN A 91 -17.62 12.24 -1.08
CA ASN A 91 -17.14 11.82 0.25
C ASN A 91 -17.55 10.37 0.61
N THR A 92 -17.59 9.46 -0.33
CA THR A 92 -18.02 8.06 -0.09
C THR A 92 -16.90 7.03 -0.19
N VAL A 93 -15.82 7.34 -0.91
CA VAL A 93 -14.70 6.42 -1.12
C VAL A 93 -13.37 7.08 -0.78
N SER A 94 -12.43 6.25 -0.36
CA SER A 94 -11.02 6.59 -0.13
C SER A 94 -10.12 5.55 -0.81
N CYS A 95 -8.81 5.71 -0.76
CA CYS A 95 -7.88 4.66 -1.24
C CYS A 95 -8.14 3.32 -0.54
N ALA A 96 -8.45 3.35 0.76
CA ALA A 96 -8.75 2.16 1.55
C ALA A 96 -10.03 1.43 1.13
N SER A 97 -10.94 2.08 0.39
CA SER A 97 -12.15 1.42 -0.14
C SER A 97 -11.83 0.34 -1.17
N CYS A 98 -10.73 0.53 -1.94
CA CYS A 98 -10.26 -0.42 -2.95
C CYS A 98 -8.96 -1.14 -2.53
N HIS A 99 -8.31 -0.69 -1.44
CA HIS A 99 -7.09 -1.24 -0.90
C HIS A 99 -7.25 -1.57 0.59
N VAL A 100 -8.01 -2.65 0.87
CA VAL A 100 -8.41 -3.08 2.21
C VAL A 100 -7.24 -3.77 2.92
N GLN A 101 -6.83 -3.28 4.09
CA GLN A 101 -5.67 -3.81 4.84
C GLN A 101 -5.76 -5.33 5.06
N ALA A 102 -6.87 -5.84 5.56
CA ALA A 102 -7.07 -7.26 5.83
C ALA A 102 -7.04 -8.15 4.56
N LYS A 103 -7.03 -7.54 3.37
CA LYS A 103 -6.89 -8.18 2.06
C LYS A 103 -5.53 -7.92 1.42
N GLY A 104 -4.50 -7.67 2.24
CA GLY A 104 -3.16 -7.33 1.73
C GLY A 104 -3.14 -6.00 0.95
N PHE A 105 -4.03 -5.08 1.29
CA PHE A 105 -4.27 -3.81 0.59
C PHE A 105 -4.70 -4.00 -0.87
N SER A 106 -5.63 -4.94 -1.10
CA SER A 106 -6.30 -5.21 -2.37
C SER A 106 -7.82 -5.17 -2.18
N ASP A 107 -8.60 -5.33 -3.23
CA ASP A 107 -10.05 -5.50 -3.20
C ASP A 107 -10.41 -6.98 -3.45
N SER A 108 -11.45 -7.48 -2.78
CA SER A 108 -12.01 -8.81 -3.02
C SER A 108 -12.93 -8.89 -4.26
N ARG A 109 -13.19 -7.76 -4.90
CA ARG A 109 -13.99 -7.69 -6.12
C ARG A 109 -13.12 -7.87 -7.36
N THR A 110 -13.67 -8.44 -8.42
CA THR A 110 -13.02 -8.48 -9.74
C THR A 110 -12.66 -7.07 -10.21
N ARG A 111 -13.56 -6.11 -9.95
CA ARG A 111 -13.37 -4.67 -10.19
C ARG A 111 -13.90 -3.90 -9.00
N SER A 112 -13.15 -2.92 -8.56
CA SER A 112 -13.56 -2.04 -7.46
C SER A 112 -14.69 -1.11 -7.91
N LEU A 113 -15.45 -0.60 -6.94
CA LEU A 113 -16.48 0.40 -7.19
C LEU A 113 -15.97 1.80 -6.87
N GLY A 114 -16.13 2.71 -7.81
CA GLY A 114 -15.84 4.12 -7.62
C GLY A 114 -16.93 4.86 -6.85
N PHE A 115 -16.79 6.18 -6.76
CA PHE A 115 -17.63 7.03 -5.89
C PHE A 115 -19.11 7.10 -6.30
N GLU A 116 -19.46 6.82 -7.54
CA GLU A 116 -20.85 6.71 -8.02
C GLU A 116 -21.33 5.25 -8.13
N GLY A 117 -20.48 4.28 -7.76
CA GLY A 117 -20.78 2.86 -7.80
C GLY A 117 -20.50 2.19 -9.14
N GLU A 118 -19.85 2.87 -10.07
CA GLU A 118 -19.38 2.29 -11.33
C GLU A 118 -18.12 1.44 -11.11
N GLU A 119 -17.93 0.42 -11.95
CA GLU A 119 -16.78 -0.47 -11.88
C GLU A 119 -15.51 0.14 -12.49
N THR A 120 -14.37 -0.01 -11.82
CA THR A 120 -13.06 0.37 -12.34
C THR A 120 -12.64 -0.47 -13.55
N GLY A 121 -11.67 0.03 -14.31
CA GLY A 121 -11.24 -0.62 -15.56
C GLY A 121 -10.49 -1.94 -15.38
N ARG A 122 -9.78 -2.14 -14.23
CA ARG A 122 -8.98 -3.33 -13.93
C ARG A 122 -9.08 -3.69 -12.46
N ASN A 123 -8.65 -4.93 -12.14
CA ASN A 123 -8.57 -5.41 -10.76
C ASN A 123 -7.62 -4.56 -9.91
N SER A 124 -7.98 -4.34 -8.64
CA SER A 124 -7.15 -3.63 -7.67
C SER A 124 -6.01 -4.52 -7.19
N MET A 125 -4.77 -4.07 -7.38
CA MET A 125 -3.60 -4.85 -6.95
C MET A 125 -3.24 -4.61 -5.49
N GLY A 126 -2.66 -5.60 -4.82
CA GLY A 126 -2.08 -5.45 -3.50
C GLY A 126 -0.94 -4.44 -3.48
N LEU A 127 -0.84 -3.64 -2.41
CA LEU A 127 0.17 -2.58 -2.27
C LEU A 127 1.43 -3.02 -1.53
N ALA A 128 1.43 -4.21 -0.90
CA ALA A 128 2.58 -4.70 -0.17
C ALA A 128 3.86 -4.66 -1.03
N ASN A 129 4.93 -4.10 -0.47
CA ASN A 129 6.26 -4.04 -1.08
C ASN A 129 6.33 -3.26 -2.41
N ALA A 130 5.39 -2.33 -2.67
CA ALA A 130 5.44 -1.42 -3.83
C ALA A 130 6.77 -0.67 -3.95
N ARG A 131 7.43 -0.40 -2.81
CA ARG A 131 8.78 0.18 -2.71
C ARG A 131 9.83 -0.58 -3.51
N TYR A 132 9.68 -1.91 -3.68
CA TYR A 132 10.68 -2.79 -4.27
C TYR A 132 10.30 -3.25 -5.69
N TYR A 133 9.60 -2.43 -6.44
CA TYR A 133 9.41 -2.65 -7.86
C TYR A 133 10.50 -1.90 -8.65
N ASN A 134 11.41 -2.65 -9.26
CA ASN A 134 12.65 -2.12 -9.84
C ASN A 134 12.42 -1.05 -10.92
N ASN A 135 11.38 -1.20 -11.78
CA ASN A 135 11.07 -0.22 -12.81
C ASN A 135 10.57 1.12 -12.24
N GLY A 136 10.03 1.12 -11.01
CA GLY A 136 9.50 2.31 -10.36
C GLY A 136 8.24 2.91 -10.99
N SER A 137 7.68 2.27 -12.03
CA SER A 137 6.43 2.67 -12.68
C SER A 137 5.24 1.90 -12.12
N PHE A 138 4.05 2.50 -12.12
CA PHE A 138 2.89 1.98 -11.40
C PHE A 138 1.65 1.86 -12.29
N PHE A 139 0.58 1.26 -11.76
CA PHE A 139 -0.54 0.62 -12.43
C PHE A 139 -0.15 -0.66 -13.18
N TRP A 140 -1.14 -1.45 -13.58
CA TRP A 140 -0.94 -2.66 -14.39
C TRP A 140 -0.21 -2.40 -15.70
N ASP A 141 -0.44 -1.24 -16.31
CA ASP A 141 0.13 -0.81 -17.59
C ASP A 141 1.34 0.12 -17.48
N GLU A 142 1.84 0.33 -16.24
CA GLU A 142 3.00 1.19 -15.95
C GLU A 142 2.86 2.65 -16.45
N ARG A 143 1.60 3.16 -16.57
CA ARG A 143 1.34 4.51 -17.07
C ARG A 143 1.81 5.64 -16.13
N ALA A 144 1.96 5.37 -14.84
CA ALA A 144 2.52 6.32 -13.89
C ALA A 144 4.02 6.08 -13.72
N THR A 145 4.84 7.11 -13.93
CA THR A 145 6.32 7.01 -13.94
C THR A 145 6.96 6.89 -12.56
N ASN A 146 6.20 7.16 -11.50
CA ASN A 146 6.60 7.01 -10.10
C ASN A 146 5.35 6.93 -9.23
N LEU A 147 5.53 6.69 -7.93
CA LEU A 147 4.42 6.54 -7.01
C LEU A 147 3.72 7.87 -6.70
N GLU A 148 4.47 8.98 -6.66
CA GLU A 148 3.92 10.33 -6.46
C GLU A 148 2.94 10.72 -7.58
N ALA A 149 3.25 10.38 -8.81
CA ALA A 149 2.31 10.56 -9.92
C ALA A 149 1.13 9.59 -9.84
N GLN A 150 1.39 8.33 -9.45
CA GLN A 150 0.36 7.30 -9.37
C GLN A 150 -0.76 7.67 -8.39
N VAL A 151 -0.44 8.10 -7.17
CA VAL A 151 -1.44 8.35 -6.11
C VAL A 151 -2.41 9.49 -6.42
N LEU A 152 -2.06 10.40 -7.33
CA LEU A 152 -2.95 11.47 -7.77
C LEU A 152 -3.89 11.07 -8.91
N MET A 153 -3.58 10.01 -9.65
CA MET A 153 -4.38 9.63 -10.82
C MET A 153 -5.75 9.07 -10.45
N PRO A 154 -5.90 8.16 -9.45
CA PRO A 154 -7.21 7.69 -9.01
C PRO A 154 -8.10 8.81 -8.45
N ILE A 155 -7.49 9.81 -7.79
CA ILE A 155 -8.22 10.97 -7.26
C ILE A 155 -8.86 11.77 -8.39
N GLN A 156 -8.18 11.87 -9.55
CA GLN A 156 -8.67 12.59 -10.73
C GLN A 156 -9.48 11.73 -11.71
N ASP A 157 -9.53 10.42 -11.50
CA ASP A 157 -10.26 9.52 -12.38
C ASP A 157 -11.78 9.70 -12.18
N GLU A 158 -12.51 9.89 -13.29
CA GLU A 158 -13.95 10.17 -13.31
C GLU A 158 -14.80 9.03 -12.74
N VAL A 159 -14.28 7.81 -12.73
CA VAL A 159 -14.93 6.63 -12.15
C VAL A 159 -14.49 6.41 -10.71
N GLU A 160 -13.19 6.57 -10.39
CA GLU A 160 -12.63 6.17 -9.09
C GLU A 160 -13.00 7.17 -7.98
N MET A 161 -12.53 8.44 -8.05
CA MET A 161 -12.71 9.43 -6.98
C MET A 161 -13.25 10.80 -7.46
N GLY A 162 -13.10 11.17 -8.72
CA GLY A 162 -13.82 12.24 -9.41
C GLY A 162 -13.46 13.67 -9.04
N LEU A 163 -12.27 13.96 -8.48
CA LEU A 163 -11.85 15.31 -8.09
C LEU A 163 -10.85 15.92 -9.08
N THR A 164 -10.91 17.22 -9.25
CA THR A 164 -9.75 17.98 -9.74
C THR A 164 -8.71 18.16 -8.64
N LEU A 165 -7.46 18.48 -8.97
CA LEU A 165 -6.42 18.75 -7.96
C LEU A 165 -6.71 20.00 -7.13
N ASP A 166 -7.37 20.99 -7.70
CA ASP A 166 -7.77 22.22 -6.96
C ASP A 166 -8.86 21.90 -5.92
N GLU A 167 -9.84 21.06 -6.27
CA GLU A 167 -10.86 20.59 -5.34
C GLU A 167 -10.27 19.70 -4.24
N LEU A 168 -9.32 18.82 -4.59
CA LEU A 168 -8.58 18.01 -3.61
C LEU A 168 -7.89 18.90 -2.57
N VAL A 169 -7.12 19.90 -3.04
CA VAL A 169 -6.40 20.83 -2.15
C VAL A 169 -7.39 21.60 -1.27
N ALA A 170 -8.49 22.10 -1.83
CA ALA A 170 -9.51 22.84 -1.09
C ALA A 170 -10.19 21.97 -0.01
N LYS A 171 -10.53 20.72 -0.33
CA LYS A 171 -11.13 19.76 0.62
C LYS A 171 -10.18 19.41 1.77
N VAL A 172 -8.93 19.13 1.47
CA VAL A 172 -7.91 18.82 2.49
C VAL A 172 -7.66 20.04 3.36
N GLN A 173 -7.52 21.24 2.78
CA GLN A 173 -7.30 22.47 3.54
C GLN A 173 -8.47 22.84 4.45
N ALA A 174 -9.68 22.41 4.13
CA ALA A 174 -10.89 22.69 4.92
C ALA A 174 -10.99 21.85 6.20
N GLN A 175 -10.22 20.75 6.33
CA GLN A 175 -10.27 19.88 7.49
C GLN A 175 -9.23 20.31 8.54
N PRO A 176 -9.63 20.61 9.78
CA PRO A 176 -8.73 21.15 10.80
C PRO A 176 -7.59 20.19 11.19
N TYR A 177 -7.79 18.88 11.10
CA TYR A 177 -6.77 17.90 11.46
C TYR A 177 -5.58 17.86 10.49
N TYR A 178 -5.69 18.41 9.29
CA TYR A 178 -4.56 18.43 8.37
C TYR A 178 -3.53 19.52 8.69
N GLU A 179 -3.92 20.63 9.31
CA GLU A 179 -2.99 21.73 9.61
C GLU A 179 -1.78 21.26 10.44
N PRO A 180 -1.94 20.62 11.61
CA PRO A 180 -0.80 20.11 12.37
C PRO A 180 -0.06 18.98 11.63
N LEU A 181 -0.75 18.08 10.92
CA LEU A 181 -0.12 16.98 10.20
C LEU A 181 0.79 17.46 9.06
N PHE A 182 0.35 18.47 8.27
CA PHE A 182 1.20 19.08 7.24
C PHE A 182 2.37 19.85 7.85
N SER A 183 2.15 20.55 8.97
CA SER A 183 3.21 21.25 9.69
C SER A 183 4.30 20.31 10.16
N ASP A 184 3.94 19.16 10.72
CA ASP A 184 4.89 18.13 11.17
C ASP A 184 5.63 17.46 10.00
N ALA A 185 4.90 17.15 8.92
CA ALA A 185 5.47 16.46 7.78
C ALA A 185 6.39 17.33 6.91
N PHE A 186 6.07 18.63 6.77
CA PHE A 186 6.72 19.52 5.80
C PHE A 186 7.22 20.85 6.38
N GLY A 187 7.13 21.05 7.69
CA GLY A 187 7.56 22.29 8.36
C GLY A 187 6.63 23.49 8.15
N SER A 188 5.48 23.31 7.51
CA SER A 188 4.42 24.32 7.38
C SER A 188 3.08 23.70 7.00
N SER A 189 1.97 24.32 7.41
CA SER A 189 0.60 23.86 7.18
C SER A 189 0.11 24.05 5.73
N ALA A 190 0.93 24.58 4.81
CA ALA A 190 0.52 24.78 3.43
C ALA A 190 0.17 23.48 2.72
N VAL A 191 -1.05 23.36 2.21
CA VAL A 191 -1.55 22.21 1.45
C VAL A 191 -1.30 22.43 -0.04
N THR A 192 -0.67 21.45 -0.69
CA THR A 192 -0.49 21.41 -2.14
C THR A 192 -0.68 20.00 -2.65
N ALA A 193 -1.05 19.83 -3.92
CA ALA A 193 -1.17 18.50 -4.54
C ALA A 193 0.14 17.69 -4.45
N ASP A 194 1.29 18.33 -4.63
CA ASP A 194 2.60 17.67 -4.52
C ASP A 194 2.87 17.15 -3.09
N ARG A 195 2.51 17.91 -2.06
CA ARG A 195 2.68 17.47 -0.67
C ARG A 195 1.72 16.32 -0.32
N ILE A 196 0.48 16.37 -0.81
CA ILE A 196 -0.47 15.27 -0.70
C ILE A 196 0.10 14.02 -1.37
N ALA A 197 0.60 14.14 -2.60
CA ALA A 197 1.22 13.05 -3.34
C ALA A 197 2.44 12.48 -2.60
N ASN A 198 3.31 13.35 -2.10
CA ASN A 198 4.49 12.94 -1.35
C ASN A 198 4.14 12.16 -0.08
N ALA A 199 3.17 12.62 0.68
CA ALA A 199 2.73 11.94 1.91
C ALA A 199 2.09 10.57 1.62
N LEU A 200 1.17 10.50 0.64
CA LEU A 200 0.57 9.23 0.20
C LEU A 200 1.63 8.25 -0.29
N ALA A 201 2.59 8.71 -1.10
CA ALA A 201 3.69 7.87 -1.61
C ALA A 201 4.61 7.38 -0.47
N GLN A 202 4.90 8.21 0.55
CA GLN A 202 5.64 7.77 1.74
C GLN A 202 4.90 6.65 2.48
N PHE A 203 3.59 6.79 2.69
CA PHE A 203 2.79 5.78 3.36
C PHE A 203 2.76 4.45 2.58
N VAL A 204 2.50 4.49 1.27
CA VAL A 204 2.49 3.27 0.44
C VAL A 204 3.87 2.60 0.39
N ARG A 205 4.98 3.37 0.31
CA ARG A 205 6.34 2.81 0.39
C ARG A 205 6.67 2.23 1.75
N ALA A 206 6.06 2.72 2.83
CA ALA A 206 6.22 2.16 4.16
C ALA A 206 5.51 0.81 4.35
N MET A 207 4.61 0.42 3.45
CA MET A 207 3.89 -0.86 3.46
C MET A 207 4.80 -2.02 3.06
N VAL A 208 5.77 -2.35 3.93
CA VAL A 208 6.71 -3.46 3.71
C VAL A 208 6.27 -4.68 4.53
N SER A 209 5.93 -5.77 3.84
CA SER A 209 5.64 -7.08 4.41
C SER A 209 6.92 -7.90 4.45
N TYR A 210 7.36 -8.28 5.65
CA TYR A 210 8.66 -8.92 5.91
C TYR A 210 8.65 -9.90 7.10
N GLN A 211 7.48 -10.24 7.64
CA GLN A 211 7.33 -11.15 8.78
C GLN A 211 6.43 -12.35 8.44
N ALA A 212 6.46 -12.78 7.19
CA ALA A 212 5.78 -14.00 6.75
C ALA A 212 6.55 -15.26 7.19
N PRO A 213 5.93 -16.44 7.24
CA PRO A 213 6.61 -17.70 7.50
C PRO A 213 7.86 -17.92 6.65
N TYR A 214 7.85 -17.45 5.39
CA TYR A 214 9.01 -17.49 4.51
C TYR A 214 10.22 -16.72 5.08
N ASP A 215 9.99 -15.54 5.65
CA ASP A 215 11.08 -14.69 6.19
C ASP A 215 11.76 -15.35 7.39
N PHE A 216 10.99 -15.97 8.27
CA PHE A 216 11.53 -16.72 9.41
C PHE A 216 12.34 -17.95 8.94
N GLY A 217 11.85 -18.67 7.92
CA GLY A 217 12.57 -19.78 7.31
C GLY A 217 13.89 -19.34 6.66
N LEU A 218 13.86 -18.24 5.91
CA LEU A 218 15.02 -17.68 5.24
C LEU A 218 16.08 -17.17 6.24
N ALA A 219 15.65 -16.48 7.30
CA ALA A 219 16.52 -16.02 8.37
C ALA A 219 17.19 -17.21 9.10
N ALA A 220 16.42 -18.25 9.46
CA ALA A 220 16.95 -19.47 10.08
C ALA A 220 17.93 -20.23 9.18
N ALA A 221 17.78 -20.11 7.85
CA ALA A 221 18.68 -20.68 6.84
C ALA A 221 19.86 -19.73 6.47
N ASN A 222 20.09 -18.66 7.23
CA ASN A 222 21.13 -17.65 6.98
C ASN A 222 21.06 -17.07 5.55
N GLY A 223 19.87 -16.75 5.06
CA GLY A 223 19.64 -16.19 3.74
C GLY A 223 19.71 -17.16 2.57
N ASN A 224 19.89 -18.46 2.82
CA ASN A 224 19.97 -19.47 1.78
C ASN A 224 18.57 -20.02 1.41
N SER A 225 17.97 -19.47 0.36
CA SER A 225 16.66 -19.91 -0.15
C SER A 225 16.65 -21.35 -0.70
N ASN A 226 17.82 -21.91 -1.05
CA ASN A 226 17.92 -23.31 -1.51
C ASN A 226 17.97 -24.31 -0.33
N ALA A 227 18.18 -23.85 0.89
CA ALA A 227 18.13 -24.70 2.06
C ALA A 227 16.70 -25.13 2.36
N ARG A 228 16.56 -26.31 3.00
CA ARG A 228 15.28 -26.71 3.57
C ARG A 228 14.96 -25.81 4.77
N PHE A 229 13.76 -25.26 4.80
CA PHE A 229 13.29 -24.44 5.92
C PHE A 229 12.67 -25.34 6.99
N SER A 230 13.16 -25.23 8.23
CA SER A 230 12.74 -26.08 9.35
C SER A 230 11.32 -25.74 9.87
N ASN A 231 10.85 -24.54 9.62
CA ASN A 231 9.50 -24.08 9.96
C ASN A 231 8.46 -24.41 8.87
N PHE A 232 8.88 -24.99 7.75
CA PHE A 232 8.02 -25.42 6.65
C PHE A 232 7.70 -26.90 6.74
N THR A 233 6.50 -27.28 6.34
CA THR A 233 6.12 -28.67 6.06
C THR A 233 6.89 -29.20 4.85
N GLU A 234 6.80 -30.55 4.62
CA GLU A 234 7.37 -31.19 3.41
C GLU A 234 6.79 -30.55 2.13
N LEU A 235 5.48 -30.32 2.14
CA LEU A 235 4.75 -29.77 0.99
C LEU A 235 5.17 -28.33 0.68
N GLU A 236 5.32 -27.49 1.70
CA GLU A 236 5.78 -26.10 1.55
C GLU A 236 7.23 -26.03 1.06
N ASN A 237 8.12 -26.90 1.58
CA ASN A 237 9.49 -27.00 1.10
C ASN A 237 9.55 -27.47 -0.36
N LEU A 238 8.74 -28.47 -0.74
CA LEU A 238 8.63 -28.93 -2.13
C LEU A 238 8.16 -27.77 -3.03
N GLY A 239 7.15 -27.00 -2.60
CA GLY A 239 6.65 -25.83 -3.32
C GLY A 239 7.70 -24.74 -3.48
N LYS A 240 8.47 -24.47 -2.40
CA LYS A 240 9.61 -23.54 -2.44
C LYS A 240 10.65 -23.99 -3.47
N ASP A 241 11.05 -25.24 -3.43
CA ASP A 241 12.06 -25.77 -4.35
C ASP A 241 11.57 -25.73 -5.81
N LEU A 242 10.28 -26.02 -6.04
CA LEU A 242 9.67 -25.83 -7.37
C LEU A 242 9.68 -24.37 -7.80
N PHE A 243 9.26 -23.43 -6.94
CA PHE A 243 9.20 -22.00 -7.26
C PHE A 243 10.56 -21.44 -7.73
N PHE A 244 11.65 -21.86 -7.08
CA PHE A 244 13.02 -21.46 -7.43
C PHE A 244 13.68 -22.37 -8.48
N SER A 245 12.97 -23.38 -9.00
CA SER A 245 13.52 -24.31 -9.98
C SER A 245 13.54 -23.75 -11.40
N ARG A 246 14.43 -24.31 -12.23
CA ARG A 246 14.45 -24.03 -13.66
C ARG A 246 13.24 -24.61 -14.43
N ARG A 247 12.48 -25.52 -13.82
CA ARG A 247 11.29 -26.12 -14.43
C ARG A 247 10.12 -25.15 -14.45
N THR A 248 9.87 -24.44 -13.36
CA THR A 248 8.74 -23.50 -13.22
C THR A 248 9.13 -22.08 -13.51
N GLN A 249 10.38 -21.69 -13.24
CA GLN A 249 10.95 -20.36 -13.49
C GLN A 249 10.19 -19.20 -12.83
N CYS A 250 9.39 -19.44 -11.79
CA CYS A 250 8.59 -18.43 -11.13
C CYS A 250 9.46 -17.28 -10.59
N SER A 251 10.58 -17.62 -9.94
CA SER A 251 11.53 -16.66 -9.38
C SER A 251 12.27 -15.81 -10.42
N ASN A 252 12.21 -16.16 -11.71
CA ASN A 252 12.80 -15.34 -12.76
C ASN A 252 11.96 -14.10 -13.13
N CYS A 253 10.68 -14.08 -12.70
CA CYS A 253 9.78 -12.94 -12.85
C CYS A 253 9.43 -12.31 -11.51
N HIS A 254 9.28 -13.13 -10.45
CA HIS A 254 9.03 -12.70 -9.08
C HIS A 254 10.34 -12.77 -8.29
N GLU A 255 11.17 -11.75 -8.50
CA GLU A 255 12.57 -11.71 -8.07
C GLU A 255 12.71 -11.22 -6.61
N THR A 256 13.88 -11.45 -6.04
CA THR A 256 14.29 -11.02 -4.70
C THR A 256 13.36 -11.51 -3.57
N VAL A 257 13.60 -11.08 -2.35
CA VAL A 257 12.75 -11.37 -1.19
C VAL A 257 11.43 -10.56 -1.21
N ALA A 258 11.32 -9.55 -2.08
CA ALA A 258 10.07 -8.84 -2.30
C ALA A 258 9.11 -9.61 -3.24
N PHE A 259 9.59 -10.66 -3.92
CA PHE A 259 8.82 -11.43 -4.92
C PHE A 259 8.16 -10.53 -5.97
N SER A 260 8.82 -9.44 -6.33
CA SER A 260 8.35 -8.42 -7.28
C SER A 260 9.13 -8.49 -8.58
N GLY A 261 8.51 -8.08 -9.68
CA GLY A 261 9.19 -8.05 -10.98
C GLY A 261 10.07 -6.83 -11.20
N ASP A 262 10.79 -6.86 -12.31
CA ASP A 262 11.68 -5.79 -12.78
C ASP A 262 11.02 -4.87 -13.82
N ARG A 263 9.97 -5.36 -14.51
CA ARG A 263 9.25 -4.66 -15.61
C ARG A 263 7.94 -5.35 -15.95
N ALA A 264 7.11 -4.71 -16.77
CA ALA A 264 5.91 -5.32 -17.35
C ALA A 264 6.26 -6.48 -18.29
N ARG A 265 5.47 -7.57 -18.20
CA ARG A 265 5.66 -8.80 -18.98
C ARG A 265 4.34 -9.32 -19.52
N ASN A 266 4.38 -10.01 -20.64
CA ASN A 266 3.24 -10.77 -21.17
C ASN A 266 3.35 -12.22 -20.67
N ASN A 267 2.40 -12.64 -19.85
CA ASN A 267 2.37 -13.99 -19.29
C ASN A 267 1.57 -14.99 -20.14
N GLY A 268 1.10 -14.58 -21.31
CA GLY A 268 0.30 -15.47 -22.17
C GLY A 268 -1.12 -15.72 -21.68
N LEU A 269 -1.70 -14.78 -20.92
CA LEU A 269 -3.07 -14.90 -20.43
C LEU A 269 -4.10 -15.00 -21.56
N ASN A 270 -3.83 -14.34 -22.67
CA ASN A 270 -4.61 -14.39 -23.90
C ASN A 270 -3.68 -14.62 -25.11
N ALA A 271 -4.17 -15.31 -26.13
CA ALA A 271 -3.45 -15.46 -27.39
C ALA A 271 -3.41 -14.12 -28.18
N ASN A 272 -4.47 -13.32 -28.04
CA ASN A 272 -4.59 -11.97 -28.59
C ASN A 272 -5.07 -11.05 -27.46
N SER A 273 -4.34 -9.97 -27.19
CA SER A 273 -4.71 -9.03 -26.13
C SER A 273 -5.81 -8.08 -26.60
N THR A 274 -6.96 -8.09 -25.94
CA THR A 274 -7.98 -7.05 -26.04
C THR A 274 -7.60 -5.84 -25.20
N ASP A 275 -7.06 -6.08 -24.00
CA ASP A 275 -6.36 -5.07 -23.21
C ASP A 275 -4.88 -5.07 -23.59
N LEU A 276 -4.42 -3.96 -24.16
CA LEU A 276 -3.05 -3.83 -24.65
C LEU A 276 -2.01 -3.60 -23.54
N GLY A 277 -2.45 -3.32 -22.29
CA GLY A 277 -1.56 -3.06 -21.16
C GLY A 277 -0.55 -1.95 -21.50
N LEU A 278 0.75 -2.22 -21.26
CA LEU A 278 1.84 -1.29 -21.55
C LEU A 278 1.84 -0.83 -23.02
N GLY A 279 1.40 -1.68 -23.96
CA GLY A 279 1.33 -1.34 -25.38
C GLY A 279 0.40 -0.17 -25.69
N ALA A 280 -0.66 0.03 -24.91
CA ALA A 280 -1.55 1.19 -25.04
C ALA A 280 -0.84 2.50 -24.62
N ILE A 281 0.12 2.43 -23.72
CA ILE A 281 0.87 3.60 -23.21
C ILE A 281 2.04 3.94 -24.14
N THR A 282 2.80 2.94 -24.58
CA THR A 282 3.99 3.14 -25.41
C THR A 282 3.69 3.30 -26.90
N GLY A 283 2.53 2.87 -27.37
CA GLY A 283 2.20 2.75 -28.80
C GLY A 283 3.03 1.68 -29.54
N ASN A 284 3.84 0.90 -28.83
CA ASN A 284 4.70 -0.12 -29.41
C ASN A 284 4.00 -1.49 -29.38
N GLN A 285 3.77 -2.08 -30.56
CA GLN A 285 3.13 -3.38 -30.68
C GLN A 285 3.87 -4.51 -29.92
N ARG A 286 5.19 -4.38 -29.70
CA ARG A 286 5.96 -5.35 -28.90
C ARG A 286 5.63 -5.31 -27.42
N ASP A 287 4.92 -4.28 -26.96
CA ASP A 287 4.49 -4.13 -25.57
C ASP A 287 3.03 -4.51 -25.35
N ASN A 288 2.30 -4.88 -26.42
CA ASN A 288 0.90 -5.29 -26.31
C ASN A 288 0.74 -6.51 -25.39
N GLY A 289 -0.18 -6.39 -24.45
CA GLY A 289 -0.50 -7.44 -23.47
C GLY A 289 0.56 -7.63 -22.39
N LYS A 290 1.50 -6.69 -22.24
CA LYS A 290 2.42 -6.67 -21.09
C LYS A 290 1.79 -5.93 -19.92
N PHE A 291 1.91 -6.53 -18.75
CA PHE A 291 1.41 -6.00 -17.48
C PHE A 291 2.50 -6.07 -16.41
N LYS A 292 2.43 -5.15 -15.44
CA LYS A 292 3.31 -5.11 -14.27
C LYS A 292 3.32 -6.46 -13.57
N VAL A 293 4.51 -6.92 -13.18
CA VAL A 293 4.69 -8.11 -12.35
C VAL A 293 4.68 -7.68 -10.88
N ASN A 294 3.54 -7.86 -10.23
CA ASN A 294 3.33 -7.45 -8.85
C ASN A 294 4.09 -8.33 -7.85
N SER A 295 4.28 -7.81 -6.63
CA SER A 295 4.75 -8.61 -5.50
C SER A 295 3.78 -9.76 -5.21
N LEU A 296 4.33 -10.93 -4.85
CA LEU A 296 3.55 -12.07 -4.34
C LEU A 296 3.40 -12.05 -2.81
N ARG A 297 3.90 -11.02 -2.13
CA ARG A 297 3.68 -10.88 -0.69
C ARG A 297 2.18 -10.75 -0.41
N ASN A 298 1.69 -11.54 0.53
CA ASN A 298 0.27 -11.64 0.89
C ASN A 298 -0.65 -12.13 -0.25
N ILE A 299 -0.11 -12.81 -1.26
CA ILE A 299 -0.84 -13.21 -2.47
C ILE A 299 -2.08 -14.07 -2.17
N GLU A 300 -2.08 -14.87 -1.10
CA GLU A 300 -3.24 -15.65 -0.66
C GLU A 300 -4.48 -14.78 -0.40
N LEU A 301 -4.28 -13.53 0.02
CA LEU A 301 -5.34 -12.62 0.46
C LEU A 301 -5.84 -11.69 -0.66
N THR A 302 -5.12 -11.64 -1.79
CA THR A 302 -5.36 -10.65 -2.86
C THR A 302 -6.15 -11.21 -4.06
N SER A 303 -6.94 -12.25 -3.83
CA SER A 303 -7.93 -12.74 -4.80
C SER A 303 -8.98 -11.64 -5.09
N PRO A 304 -9.49 -11.56 -6.36
CA PRO A 304 -9.18 -12.38 -7.52
C PRO A 304 -7.90 -11.93 -8.27
N TYR A 305 -7.34 -12.82 -9.09
CA TYR A 305 -6.01 -12.66 -9.67
C TYR A 305 -6.03 -12.23 -11.15
N MET A 306 -4.89 -11.70 -11.61
CA MET A 306 -4.61 -11.10 -12.90
C MET A 306 -5.19 -9.68 -13.03
N HIS A 307 -4.79 -8.96 -14.08
CA HIS A 307 -5.23 -7.58 -14.31
C HIS A 307 -6.74 -7.44 -14.55
N ASP A 308 -7.39 -8.52 -14.93
CA ASP A 308 -8.83 -8.59 -15.18
C ASP A 308 -9.61 -9.39 -14.12
N GLY A 309 -8.92 -9.90 -13.09
CA GLY A 309 -9.52 -10.60 -11.96
C GLY A 309 -10.20 -11.93 -12.32
N ARG A 310 -9.73 -12.63 -13.37
CA ARG A 310 -10.40 -13.83 -13.91
C ARG A 310 -10.25 -15.09 -13.08
N PHE A 311 -9.27 -15.17 -12.20
CA PHE A 311 -9.03 -16.36 -11.36
C PHE A 311 -9.36 -16.05 -9.90
N GLU A 312 -10.16 -16.90 -9.29
CA GLU A 312 -10.62 -16.74 -7.90
C GLU A 312 -9.67 -17.40 -6.90
N THR A 313 -8.86 -18.38 -7.34
CA THR A 313 -8.02 -19.21 -6.47
C THR A 313 -6.58 -19.29 -6.96
N LEU A 314 -5.64 -19.52 -6.03
CA LEU A 314 -4.24 -19.78 -6.37
C LEU A 314 -4.09 -21.07 -7.19
N GLU A 315 -4.94 -22.05 -6.95
CA GLU A 315 -5.01 -23.30 -7.68
C GLU A 315 -5.28 -23.05 -9.17
N GLU A 316 -6.20 -22.16 -9.51
CA GLU A 316 -6.49 -21.75 -10.89
C GLU A 316 -5.30 -21.04 -11.54
N VAL A 317 -4.61 -20.16 -10.78
CA VAL A 317 -3.39 -19.49 -11.25
C VAL A 317 -2.28 -20.51 -11.54
N ILE A 318 -2.05 -21.47 -10.65
CA ILE A 318 -1.03 -22.50 -10.86
C ILE A 318 -1.40 -23.41 -12.04
N ASP A 319 -2.68 -23.79 -12.19
CA ASP A 319 -3.14 -24.56 -13.36
C ASP A 319 -2.96 -23.79 -14.66
N PHE A 320 -3.25 -22.47 -14.66
CA PHE A 320 -2.98 -21.61 -15.81
C PHE A 320 -1.49 -21.65 -16.21
N TYR A 321 -0.55 -21.46 -15.28
CA TYR A 321 0.88 -21.53 -15.59
C TYR A 321 1.32 -22.94 -15.97
N ASN A 322 0.69 -23.99 -15.41
CA ASN A 322 1.00 -25.37 -15.72
C ASN A 322 0.65 -25.74 -17.18
N ARG A 323 -0.52 -25.34 -17.66
CA ARG A 323 -1.04 -25.78 -18.96
C ARG A 323 -1.82 -24.75 -19.78
N GLY A 324 -2.16 -23.61 -19.18
CA GLY A 324 -3.07 -22.59 -19.76
C GLY A 324 -2.37 -21.49 -20.55
N VAL A 325 -1.05 -21.33 -20.43
CA VAL A 325 -0.31 -20.24 -21.09
C VAL A 325 -0.51 -20.29 -22.61
N GLN A 326 -0.95 -19.14 -23.20
CA GLN A 326 -1.26 -19.03 -24.61
C GLN A 326 -0.04 -18.54 -25.43
N ASN A 327 -0.01 -18.91 -26.72
CA ASN A 327 1.02 -18.46 -27.65
C ASN A 327 0.71 -17.02 -28.11
N HIS A 328 1.10 -16.05 -27.31
CA HIS A 328 1.02 -14.64 -27.71
C HIS A 328 2.30 -14.20 -28.42
N PRO A 329 2.25 -13.31 -29.45
CA PRO A 329 3.47 -12.81 -30.13
C PRO A 329 4.50 -12.22 -29.17
N ASN A 330 4.05 -11.53 -28.11
CA ASN A 330 4.89 -10.89 -27.11
C ASN A 330 5.02 -11.69 -25.79
N LEU A 331 4.68 -12.99 -25.80
CA LEU A 331 4.88 -13.86 -24.64
C LEU A 331 6.32 -13.74 -24.12
N ASP A 332 6.51 -13.60 -22.81
CA ASP A 332 7.86 -13.52 -22.22
C ASP A 332 8.67 -14.78 -22.55
N ASP A 333 9.95 -14.60 -22.86
CA ASP A 333 10.83 -15.71 -23.28
C ASP A 333 11.00 -16.79 -22.20
N ARG A 334 10.85 -16.44 -20.93
CA ARG A 334 10.87 -17.41 -19.80
C ARG A 334 9.69 -18.38 -19.82
N LEU A 335 8.61 -18.01 -20.52
CA LEU A 335 7.42 -18.83 -20.72
C LEU A 335 7.38 -19.51 -22.11
N ARG A 336 8.51 -19.51 -22.83
CA ARG A 336 8.64 -20.13 -24.16
C ARG A 336 9.52 -21.37 -24.07
N GLU A 337 9.16 -22.39 -24.84
CA GLU A 337 10.03 -23.52 -25.16
C GLU A 337 10.93 -23.20 -26.37
N GLY A 338 11.98 -24.02 -26.58
CA GLY A 338 12.95 -23.83 -27.68
C GLY A 338 12.35 -23.80 -29.09
N ASN A 339 11.11 -24.25 -29.25
CA ASN A 339 10.34 -24.20 -30.50
C ASN A 339 9.44 -22.96 -30.63
N ASN A 340 9.64 -21.97 -29.76
CA ASN A 340 8.86 -20.72 -29.67
C ASN A 340 7.39 -20.92 -29.25
N ARG A 341 7.03 -22.04 -28.65
CA ARG A 341 5.70 -22.33 -28.09
C ARG A 341 5.66 -21.97 -26.61
N ALA A 342 4.44 -21.73 -26.13
CA ALA A 342 4.21 -21.56 -24.71
C ALA A 342 4.62 -22.82 -23.91
N ILE A 343 5.31 -22.59 -22.81
CA ILE A 343 5.78 -23.66 -21.91
C ILE A 343 4.61 -24.49 -21.38
N ARG A 344 4.88 -25.76 -21.11
CA ARG A 344 4.02 -26.66 -20.34
C ARG A 344 4.85 -27.24 -19.19
N MET A 345 4.55 -26.82 -17.97
CA MET A 345 5.35 -27.21 -16.81
C MET A 345 5.17 -28.71 -16.48
N ASN A 346 4.05 -29.31 -16.89
CA ASN A 346 3.69 -30.71 -16.64
C ASN A 346 3.80 -31.08 -15.16
N LEU A 347 3.29 -30.22 -14.28
CA LEU A 347 3.22 -30.47 -12.86
C LEU A 347 2.11 -31.48 -12.56
N ASN A 348 2.41 -32.46 -11.71
CA ASN A 348 1.39 -33.35 -11.17
C ASN A 348 0.57 -32.64 -10.06
N ALA A 349 -0.46 -33.29 -9.52
CA ALA A 349 -1.37 -32.71 -8.54
C ALA A 349 -0.66 -32.31 -7.23
N GLU A 350 0.28 -33.12 -6.74
CA GLU A 350 1.06 -32.86 -5.52
C GLU A 350 1.97 -31.62 -5.72
N GLU A 351 2.64 -31.52 -6.86
CA GLU A 351 3.51 -30.38 -7.20
C GLU A 351 2.72 -29.05 -7.32
N GLN A 352 1.50 -29.11 -7.87
CA GLN A 352 0.62 -27.93 -7.93
C GLN A 352 0.17 -27.53 -6.52
N GLN A 353 -0.24 -28.48 -5.67
CA GLN A 353 -0.59 -28.23 -4.28
C GLN A 353 0.61 -27.69 -3.49
N ALA A 354 1.81 -28.18 -3.75
CA ALA A 354 3.03 -27.71 -3.11
C ALA A 354 3.32 -26.24 -3.46
N LEU A 355 3.18 -25.83 -4.72
CA LEU A 355 3.34 -24.44 -5.11
C LEU A 355 2.32 -23.52 -4.42
N VAL A 356 1.06 -23.95 -4.32
CA VAL A 356 0.02 -23.21 -3.60
C VAL A 356 0.37 -23.11 -2.12
N ALA A 357 0.82 -24.21 -1.49
CA ALA A 357 1.24 -24.22 -0.09
C ALA A 357 2.42 -23.24 0.14
N PHE A 358 3.40 -23.23 -0.75
CA PHE A 358 4.49 -22.27 -0.68
C PHE A 358 3.98 -20.82 -0.81
N LEU A 359 3.12 -20.50 -1.77
CA LEU A 359 2.60 -19.14 -1.95
C LEU A 359 1.86 -18.65 -0.69
N ARG A 360 1.18 -19.52 0.03
CA ARG A 360 0.54 -19.22 1.32
C ARG A 360 1.54 -18.84 2.42
N THR A 361 2.78 -19.36 2.36
CA THR A 361 3.83 -18.98 3.32
C THR A 361 4.33 -17.53 3.15
N LEU A 362 3.90 -16.83 2.10
CA LEU A 362 4.19 -15.41 1.87
C LEU A 362 3.19 -14.46 2.54
N THR A 363 2.19 -15.00 3.27
CA THR A 363 1.20 -14.23 4.02
C THR A 363 1.78 -13.77 5.34
N ASP A 364 1.82 -12.47 5.54
CA ASP A 364 2.31 -11.78 6.74
C ASP A 364 1.13 -11.31 7.59
N GLN A 365 0.79 -12.10 8.60
CA GLN A 365 -0.35 -11.82 9.48
C GLN A 365 -0.15 -10.55 10.31
N SER A 366 1.10 -10.21 10.66
CA SER A 366 1.39 -8.98 11.39
C SER A 366 1.13 -7.74 10.51
N PHE A 367 1.52 -7.79 9.22
CA PHE A 367 1.32 -6.68 8.28
C PHE A 367 -0.16 -6.33 8.08
N ILE A 368 -1.03 -7.33 7.93
CA ILE A 368 -2.46 -7.11 7.68
C ILE A 368 -3.27 -6.70 8.90
N SER A 369 -2.67 -6.74 10.10
CA SER A 369 -3.29 -6.37 11.37
C SER A 369 -2.53 -5.27 12.13
N ASP A 370 -1.44 -4.75 11.59
CA ASP A 370 -0.61 -3.72 12.25
C ASP A 370 -1.37 -2.40 12.32
N GLU A 371 -1.54 -1.87 13.52
CA GLU A 371 -2.22 -0.60 13.77
C GLU A 371 -1.61 0.58 13.01
N LYS A 372 -0.30 0.57 12.76
CA LYS A 372 0.37 1.64 12.01
C LYS A 372 -0.15 1.77 10.57
N PHE A 373 -0.79 0.74 10.03
CA PHE A 373 -1.41 0.72 8.71
C PHE A 373 -2.94 0.75 8.74
N SER A 374 -3.57 0.74 9.93
CA SER A 374 -5.03 0.70 10.08
C SER A 374 -5.70 2.05 9.86
N ASN A 375 -7.04 2.03 9.79
CA ASN A 375 -7.86 3.24 9.66
C ASN A 375 -7.69 4.16 10.88
N PRO A 376 -7.26 5.42 10.71
CA PRO A 376 -7.12 6.37 11.81
C PRO A 376 -8.43 7.09 12.17
N PHE A 377 -9.52 6.94 11.42
CA PHE A 377 -10.79 7.66 11.66
C PHE A 377 -11.74 6.96 12.62
N GLY A 378 -11.26 5.99 13.40
CA GLY A 378 -12.10 5.22 14.30
C GLY A 378 -12.82 4.06 13.63
N ASN A 379 -13.43 3.21 14.44
CA ASN A 379 -14.18 2.06 13.93
C ASN A 379 -15.56 2.54 13.48
N ASP A 380 -15.81 2.48 12.21
CA ASP A 380 -17.15 2.28 11.67
C ASP A 380 -17.40 0.79 11.44
#